data_a4a097ee322328deea355aa41a066f00
#
_entry.id   a4a097ee322328deea355aa41a066f00
#
_cell.length_a   1.000
_cell.length_b   1.000
_cell.length_c   1.000
_cell.angle_alpha   90.00
_cell.angle_beta   90.00
_cell.angle_gamma   90.00
#
_symmetry.space_group_name_H-M   'P 1'
#
loop_
_entity.id
_entity.type
_entity.pdbx_description
1 polymer ?
#
loop_
_entity_poly.entity_id
_entity_poly.type
_entity_poly.pdbx_seq_one_letter_code
_entity_poly.pdbx_strand_id
1 'polypeptide(L)'
;MTLHQDEVPADESVVRSLLAEQCPAWAALPLRPAGAGTDNTMYRLGDDLLVRLPRTAEKAASLRKEQRWLPRLAPRLSYPVPQPRHAGAPSAAFPLPWSVYRWIDGDEVRPDTVTDWAALGADLAAAVRELHALDLAGATRAGELSGYRGGSLHPCDEWISGALDDCRRTISDEVDVDLLERLWRDGLARPEPPGPHVWLHSDLKPTNLLVREGRLHAVIDFGGLTVGHPDAEHAPTWDLPPGARHAYREALGVDDETWARARAWAIAAAAGGVSYYWHTFPTFVAECRARLRSIVADAD
;
A
#
# COMPACT_ATOMS: atom_id res chain seq x y z
N MET A 1 11.27 -15.98 -11.43
CA MET A 1 10.32 -16.65 -10.53
C MET A 1 9.00 -15.91 -10.65
N THR A 2 7.94 -16.59 -11.03
CA THR A 2 6.60 -15.97 -11.15
C THR A 2 6.00 -15.82 -9.75
N LEU A 3 5.51 -14.63 -9.40
CA LEU A 3 4.88 -14.36 -8.09
C LEU A 3 3.42 -14.85 -8.06
N HIS A 4 2.77 -14.89 -9.21
CA HIS A 4 1.38 -15.32 -9.36
C HIS A 4 1.28 -16.39 -10.45
N GLN A 5 0.33 -17.32 -10.30
CA GLN A 5 0.14 -18.43 -11.26
C GLN A 5 -0.35 -17.94 -12.63
N ASP A 6 -1.09 -16.85 -12.67
CA ASP A 6 -1.69 -16.20 -13.85
C ASP A 6 -0.93 -14.96 -14.31
N GLU A 7 0.37 -14.87 -13.98
CA GLU A 7 1.20 -13.71 -14.31
C GLU A 7 1.37 -13.54 -15.81
N VAL A 8 1.10 -12.34 -16.32
CA VAL A 8 1.33 -11.97 -17.71
C VAL A 8 2.75 -11.43 -17.87
N PRO A 9 3.62 -12.09 -18.64
CA PRO A 9 4.99 -11.63 -18.84
C PRO A 9 5.05 -10.25 -19.49
N ALA A 10 5.93 -9.39 -18.98
CA ALA A 10 6.13 -8.03 -19.47
C ALA A 10 7.62 -7.68 -19.46
N ASP A 11 8.33 -8.11 -20.49
CA ASP A 11 9.73 -7.77 -20.71
C ASP A 11 9.92 -6.43 -21.47
N GLU A 12 11.17 -6.03 -21.68
CA GLU A 12 11.48 -4.79 -22.41
C GLU A 12 10.91 -4.77 -23.82
N SER A 13 10.85 -5.91 -24.49
CA SER A 13 10.35 -6.00 -25.89
C SER A 13 8.84 -5.72 -25.94
N VAL A 14 8.09 -6.21 -24.96
CA VAL A 14 6.67 -5.92 -24.78
C VAL A 14 6.47 -4.40 -24.57
N VAL A 15 7.23 -3.79 -23.66
CA VAL A 15 7.13 -2.36 -23.37
C VAL A 15 7.46 -1.53 -24.61
N ARG A 16 8.51 -1.88 -25.36
CA ARG A 16 8.88 -1.21 -26.62
C ARG A 16 7.75 -1.27 -27.65
N SER A 17 7.11 -2.44 -27.79
CA SER A 17 5.98 -2.62 -28.70
C SER A 17 4.80 -1.74 -28.32
N LEU A 18 4.44 -1.70 -27.03
CA LEU A 18 3.36 -0.85 -26.51
C LEU A 18 3.64 0.64 -26.71
N LEU A 19 4.87 1.08 -26.44
CA LEU A 19 5.27 2.47 -26.64
C LEU A 19 5.23 2.86 -28.13
N ALA A 20 5.73 2.00 -29.02
CA ALA A 20 5.70 2.26 -30.47
C ALA A 20 4.25 2.38 -31.00
N GLU A 21 3.35 1.54 -30.49
CA GLU A 21 1.93 1.52 -30.89
C GLU A 21 1.14 2.70 -30.33
N GLN A 22 1.30 3.00 -29.03
CA GLN A 22 0.38 3.91 -28.31
C GLN A 22 1.02 5.22 -27.86
N CYS A 23 2.36 5.29 -27.79
CA CYS A 23 3.11 6.46 -27.33
C CYS A 23 4.35 6.71 -28.21
N PRO A 24 4.22 6.88 -29.54
CA PRO A 24 5.37 6.95 -30.46
C PRO A 24 6.37 8.06 -30.10
N ALA A 25 5.93 9.16 -29.49
CA ALA A 25 6.80 10.23 -29.02
C ALA A 25 7.79 9.80 -27.92
N TRP A 26 7.52 8.71 -27.22
CA TRP A 26 8.36 8.18 -26.15
C TRP A 26 9.07 6.88 -26.53
N ALA A 27 8.78 6.30 -27.70
CA ALA A 27 9.29 4.99 -28.10
C ALA A 27 10.83 4.91 -28.17
N ALA A 28 11.48 6.03 -28.49
CA ALA A 28 12.95 6.11 -28.58
C ALA A 28 13.64 6.43 -27.25
N LEU A 29 12.91 6.74 -26.18
CA LEU A 29 13.51 7.06 -24.89
C LEU A 29 14.23 5.84 -24.31
N PRO A 30 15.32 6.05 -23.53
CA PRO A 30 15.97 4.97 -22.77
C PRO A 30 14.97 4.26 -21.87
N LEU A 31 15.02 2.92 -21.83
CA LEU A 31 14.19 2.08 -20.99
C LEU A 31 15.08 1.26 -20.06
N ARG A 32 14.78 1.28 -18.76
CA ARG A 32 15.56 0.56 -17.73
C ARG A 32 14.58 -0.08 -16.73
N PRO A 33 14.82 -1.31 -16.28
CA PRO A 33 14.05 -1.88 -15.16
C PRO A 33 14.08 -0.93 -13.95
N ALA A 34 12.90 -0.67 -13.36
CA ALA A 34 12.74 0.21 -12.20
C ALA A 34 12.23 -0.53 -10.96
N GLY A 35 12.60 -1.80 -10.84
CA GLY A 35 12.11 -2.67 -9.80
C GLY A 35 10.86 -3.44 -10.20
N ALA A 36 10.40 -4.26 -9.28
CA ALA A 36 9.20 -5.08 -9.46
C ALA A 36 8.51 -5.21 -8.10
N GLY A 37 7.31 -4.64 -8.01
CA GLY A 37 6.42 -4.87 -6.86
C GLY A 37 5.65 -6.18 -7.00
N THR A 38 4.82 -6.47 -6.00
CA THR A 38 3.89 -7.62 -6.04
C THR A 38 2.89 -7.51 -7.18
N ASP A 39 2.47 -6.29 -7.52
CA ASP A 39 1.34 -6.01 -8.40
C ASP A 39 1.76 -5.64 -9.83
N ASN A 40 2.92 -5.02 -10.00
CA ASN A 40 3.34 -4.45 -11.28
C ASN A 40 4.80 -4.78 -11.62
N THR A 41 5.07 -4.95 -12.92
CA THR A 41 6.42 -4.84 -13.49
C THR A 41 6.61 -3.38 -13.89
N MET A 42 7.78 -2.81 -13.56
CA MET A 42 8.03 -1.38 -13.71
C MET A 42 9.29 -1.10 -14.51
N TYR A 43 9.22 -0.09 -15.39
CA TYR A 43 10.35 0.39 -16.17
C TYR A 43 10.46 1.91 -16.09
N ARG A 44 11.66 2.41 -15.78
CA ARG A 44 12.00 3.82 -15.97
C ARG A 44 12.11 4.12 -17.47
N LEU A 45 11.42 5.16 -17.94
CA LEU A 45 11.41 5.57 -19.34
C LEU A 45 11.93 7.00 -19.44
N GLY A 46 13.10 7.16 -20.03
CA GLY A 46 13.84 8.41 -19.94
C GLY A 46 14.15 8.78 -18.51
N ASP A 47 14.18 10.08 -18.22
CA ASP A 47 14.46 10.61 -16.88
C ASP A 47 13.20 10.95 -16.08
N ASP A 48 12.04 11.09 -16.73
CA ASP A 48 10.84 11.68 -16.12
C ASP A 48 9.62 10.76 -16.09
N LEU A 49 9.72 9.55 -16.63
CA LEU A 49 8.57 8.68 -16.81
C LEU A 49 8.80 7.29 -16.17
N LEU A 50 7.69 6.68 -15.75
CA LEU A 50 7.59 5.33 -15.25
C LEU A 50 6.50 4.57 -16.00
N VAL A 51 6.86 3.44 -16.61
CA VAL A 51 5.90 2.50 -17.21
C VAL A 51 5.53 1.46 -16.14
N ARG A 52 4.23 1.25 -15.92
CA ARG A 52 3.69 0.21 -15.01
C ARG A 52 2.80 -0.74 -15.80
N LEU A 53 3.12 -2.02 -15.69
CA LEU A 53 2.39 -3.12 -16.32
C LEU A 53 1.90 -4.05 -15.20
N PRO A 54 0.59 -4.23 -15.02
CA PRO A 54 0.07 -5.12 -14.00
C PRO A 54 0.44 -6.57 -14.31
N ARG A 55 0.77 -7.34 -13.26
CA ARG A 55 1.17 -8.73 -13.41
C ARG A 55 0.00 -9.65 -13.76
N THR A 56 -1.20 -9.34 -13.26
CA THR A 56 -2.40 -10.16 -13.46
C THR A 56 -3.60 -9.30 -13.85
N ALA A 57 -4.67 -9.94 -14.32
CA ALA A 57 -5.93 -9.26 -14.64
C ALA A 57 -6.57 -8.60 -13.39
N GLU A 58 -6.41 -9.21 -12.21
CA GLU A 58 -6.86 -8.63 -10.94
C GLU A 58 -6.12 -7.32 -10.64
N LYS A 59 -4.79 -7.31 -10.77
CA LYS A 59 -3.96 -6.11 -10.53
C LYS A 59 -4.20 -5.00 -11.56
N ALA A 60 -4.68 -5.35 -12.75
CA ALA A 60 -5.13 -4.38 -13.75
C ALA A 60 -6.33 -3.54 -13.27
N ALA A 61 -7.18 -4.08 -12.40
CA ALA A 61 -8.29 -3.30 -11.82
C ALA A 61 -7.78 -2.18 -10.89
N SER A 62 -6.74 -2.45 -10.10
CA SER A 62 -6.08 -1.44 -9.26
C SER A 62 -5.47 -0.31 -10.10
N LEU A 63 -4.82 -0.66 -11.22
CA LEU A 63 -4.26 0.33 -12.14
C LEU A 63 -5.35 1.25 -12.76
N ARG A 64 -6.48 0.68 -13.21
CA ARG A 64 -7.62 1.47 -13.73
C ARG A 64 -8.19 2.42 -12.66
N LYS A 65 -8.25 1.98 -11.42
CA LYS A 65 -8.67 2.79 -10.28
C LYS A 65 -7.75 4.00 -10.09
N GLU A 66 -6.44 3.82 -10.10
CA GLU A 66 -5.48 4.92 -10.07
C GLU A 66 -5.67 5.88 -11.25
N GLN A 67 -5.77 5.37 -12.48
CA GLN A 67 -6.00 6.18 -13.69
C GLN A 67 -7.25 7.06 -13.57
N ARG A 68 -8.29 6.54 -12.92
CA ARG A 68 -9.57 7.24 -12.75
C ARG A 68 -9.53 8.30 -11.64
N TRP A 69 -8.94 7.98 -10.50
CA TRP A 69 -9.10 8.79 -9.30
C TRP A 69 -7.92 9.72 -9.02
N LEU A 70 -6.68 9.31 -9.29
CA LEU A 70 -5.51 10.17 -9.02
C LEU A 70 -5.54 11.52 -9.74
N PRO A 71 -6.00 11.66 -11.01
CA PRO A 71 -6.11 12.98 -11.63
C PRO A 71 -7.06 13.95 -10.89
N ARG A 72 -8.00 13.42 -10.08
CA ARG A 72 -8.96 14.20 -9.29
C ARG A 72 -8.42 14.55 -7.90
N LEU A 73 -7.63 13.66 -7.30
CA LEU A 73 -7.08 13.80 -5.96
C LEU A 73 -5.76 14.59 -5.98
N ALA A 74 -4.84 14.29 -6.88
CA ALA A 74 -3.51 14.88 -6.94
C ALA A 74 -3.47 16.42 -6.90
N PRO A 75 -4.34 17.16 -7.63
CA PRO A 75 -4.32 18.63 -7.58
C PRO A 75 -4.75 19.23 -6.23
N ARG A 76 -5.29 18.41 -5.34
CA ARG A 76 -5.84 18.80 -4.03
C ARG A 76 -4.96 18.41 -2.86
N LEU A 77 -3.82 17.72 -3.13
CA LEU A 77 -2.84 17.27 -2.14
C LEU A 77 -1.60 18.14 -2.22
N SER A 78 -1.03 18.49 -1.07
CA SER A 78 0.18 19.31 -0.99
C SER A 78 1.45 18.53 -1.28
N TYR A 79 1.41 17.21 -1.14
CA TYR A 79 2.52 16.30 -1.44
C TYR A 79 2.33 15.61 -2.79
N PRO A 80 3.44 15.31 -3.50
CA PRO A 80 3.39 14.59 -4.77
C PRO A 80 2.78 13.20 -4.62
N VAL A 81 1.92 12.84 -5.58
CA VAL A 81 1.37 11.50 -5.77
C VAL A 81 1.51 11.10 -7.24
N PRO A 82 1.42 9.79 -7.59
CA PRO A 82 1.54 9.36 -8.97
C PRO A 82 0.55 10.06 -9.89
N GLN A 83 1.05 10.56 -11.02
CA GLN A 83 0.23 11.25 -12.02
C GLN A 83 0.27 10.47 -13.34
N PRO A 84 -0.83 9.81 -13.74
CA PRO A 84 -0.92 9.16 -15.04
C PRO A 84 -0.70 10.18 -16.17
N ARG A 85 0.21 9.86 -17.10
CA ARG A 85 0.50 10.60 -18.32
C ARG A 85 -0.11 9.93 -19.54
N HIS A 86 -0.25 8.61 -19.46
CA HIS A 86 -0.93 7.81 -20.47
C HIS A 86 -1.63 6.62 -19.80
N ALA A 87 -2.86 6.38 -20.22
CA ALA A 87 -3.63 5.18 -19.89
C ALA A 87 -3.63 4.27 -21.13
N GLY A 88 -2.75 3.28 -21.10
CA GLY A 88 -2.56 2.37 -22.22
C GLY A 88 -3.66 1.30 -22.29
N ALA A 89 -4.11 1.03 -23.50
CA ALA A 89 -5.08 -0.02 -23.80
C ALA A 89 -4.40 -1.38 -23.98
N PRO A 90 -5.12 -2.50 -23.75
CA PRO A 90 -4.67 -3.81 -24.15
C PRO A 90 -4.37 -3.89 -25.64
N SER A 91 -3.35 -4.66 -26.03
CA SER A 91 -2.99 -4.90 -27.42
C SER A 91 -2.53 -6.34 -27.63
N ALA A 92 -2.15 -6.68 -28.86
CA ALA A 92 -1.59 -7.99 -29.14
C ALA A 92 -0.27 -8.28 -28.39
N ALA A 93 0.50 -7.22 -28.06
CA ALA A 93 1.75 -7.33 -27.35
C ALA A 93 1.53 -7.56 -25.83
N PHE A 94 0.44 -7.01 -25.26
CA PHE A 94 0.14 -7.13 -23.85
C PHE A 94 -1.38 -7.05 -23.62
N PRO A 95 -2.03 -8.12 -23.08
CA PRO A 95 -3.48 -8.24 -23.05
C PRO A 95 -4.16 -7.44 -21.91
N LEU A 96 -3.40 -6.75 -21.08
CA LEU A 96 -3.91 -5.98 -19.94
C LEU A 96 -3.74 -4.47 -20.18
N PRO A 97 -4.55 -3.60 -19.55
CA PRO A 97 -4.27 -2.17 -19.52
C PRO A 97 -2.95 -1.90 -18.80
N TRP A 98 -2.30 -0.85 -19.18
CA TRP A 98 -1.03 -0.41 -18.65
C TRP A 98 -0.99 1.11 -18.47
N SER A 99 0.05 1.67 -17.86
CA SER A 99 0.14 3.13 -17.68
C SER A 99 1.55 3.63 -17.79
N VAL A 100 1.67 4.88 -18.24
CA VAL A 100 2.85 5.71 -18.04
C VAL A 100 2.51 6.78 -17.01
N TYR A 101 3.33 6.88 -15.98
CA TYR A 101 3.24 7.89 -14.92
C TYR A 101 4.40 8.88 -15.03
N ARG A 102 4.23 10.06 -14.46
CA ARG A 102 5.38 10.90 -14.13
C ARG A 102 6.22 10.19 -13.07
N TRP A 103 7.53 10.18 -13.27
CA TRP A 103 8.47 9.74 -12.24
C TRP A 103 8.49 10.73 -11.08
N ILE A 104 8.56 10.23 -9.87
CA ILE A 104 8.73 11.02 -8.66
C ILE A 104 10.09 10.64 -8.06
N ASP A 105 11.01 11.59 -7.99
CA ASP A 105 12.32 11.38 -7.36
C ASP A 105 12.19 11.38 -5.85
N GLY A 106 12.97 10.53 -5.21
CA GLY A 106 13.03 10.37 -3.75
C GLY A 106 13.54 8.98 -3.40
N ASP A 107 13.95 8.82 -2.17
CA ASP A 107 14.38 7.55 -1.61
C ASP A 107 13.22 6.91 -0.83
N GLU A 108 13.09 5.59 -0.87
CA GLU A 108 12.17 4.87 0.00
C GLU A 108 12.55 5.10 1.47
N VAL A 109 11.56 5.05 2.36
CA VAL A 109 11.79 5.14 3.80
C VAL A 109 12.59 3.93 4.28
N ARG A 110 13.82 4.18 4.72
CA ARG A 110 14.75 3.20 5.29
C ARG A 110 15.56 3.84 6.42
N PRO A 111 16.25 3.03 7.27
CA PRO A 111 17.09 3.56 8.35
C PRO A 111 18.22 4.50 7.90
N ASP A 112 18.71 4.35 6.68
CA ASP A 112 19.77 5.17 6.10
C ASP A 112 19.25 6.43 5.38
N THR A 113 17.94 6.51 5.09
CA THR A 113 17.33 7.66 4.41
C THR A 113 16.58 8.60 5.34
N VAL A 114 16.34 8.20 6.60
CA VAL A 114 15.61 8.96 7.62
C VAL A 114 16.47 9.17 8.85
N THR A 115 16.69 10.42 9.22
CA THR A 115 17.47 10.78 10.42
C THR A 115 16.60 11.19 11.61
N ASP A 116 15.39 11.70 11.36
CA ASP A 116 14.42 12.09 12.38
C ASP A 116 13.08 11.35 12.14
N TRP A 117 12.93 10.25 12.85
CA TRP A 117 11.73 9.40 12.75
C TRP A 117 10.47 10.06 13.31
N ALA A 118 10.60 10.91 14.32
CA ALA A 118 9.45 11.64 14.86
C ALA A 118 8.92 12.68 13.86
N ALA A 119 9.83 13.40 13.19
CA ALA A 119 9.46 14.30 12.11
C ALA A 119 8.78 13.56 10.95
N LEU A 120 9.31 12.40 10.52
CA LEU A 120 8.66 11.56 9.50
C LEU A 120 7.24 11.14 9.93
N GLY A 121 7.06 10.71 11.17
CA GLY A 121 5.75 10.34 11.71
C GLY A 121 4.75 11.50 11.66
N ALA A 122 5.19 12.71 12.04
CA ALA A 122 4.36 13.92 11.97
C ALA A 122 4.03 14.32 10.51
N ASP A 123 5.00 14.21 9.60
CA ASP A 123 4.78 14.47 8.16
C ASP A 123 3.74 13.49 7.58
N LEU A 124 3.87 12.21 7.90
CA LEU A 124 2.90 11.18 7.46
C LEU A 124 1.51 11.45 8.03
N ALA A 125 1.42 11.86 9.29
CA ALA A 125 0.16 12.25 9.91
C ALA A 125 -0.50 13.44 9.18
N ALA A 126 0.29 14.43 8.77
CA ALA A 126 -0.19 15.56 7.99
C ALA A 126 -0.71 15.12 6.62
N ALA A 127 0.01 14.24 5.92
CA ALA A 127 -0.40 13.71 4.63
C ALA A 127 -1.71 12.90 4.74
N VAL A 128 -1.84 12.04 5.74
CA VAL A 128 -3.07 11.27 6.00
C VAL A 128 -4.26 12.19 6.32
N ARG A 129 -4.05 13.20 7.18
CA ARG A 129 -5.10 14.18 7.51
C ARG A 129 -5.58 14.91 6.26
N GLU A 130 -4.67 15.27 5.37
CA GLU A 130 -5.00 15.95 4.11
C GLU A 130 -5.82 15.04 3.19
N LEU A 131 -5.42 13.78 3.03
CA LEU A 131 -6.16 12.79 2.22
C LEU A 131 -7.57 12.56 2.80
N HIS A 132 -7.69 12.36 4.12
CA HIS A 132 -8.97 12.14 4.79
C HIS A 132 -9.91 13.37 4.73
N ALA A 133 -9.35 14.58 4.64
CA ALA A 133 -10.12 15.82 4.53
C ALA A 133 -10.67 16.10 3.12
N LEU A 134 -10.23 15.34 2.10
CA LEU A 134 -10.74 15.52 0.75
C LEU A 134 -12.21 15.14 0.66
N ASP A 135 -13.00 16.02 0.04
CA ASP A 135 -14.39 15.71 -0.33
C ASP A 135 -14.42 14.46 -1.22
N LEU A 136 -15.30 13.52 -0.88
CA LEU A 136 -15.52 12.32 -1.65
C LEU A 136 -16.07 12.60 -3.07
N ALA A 137 -16.63 13.79 -3.31
CA ALA A 137 -17.18 14.21 -4.61
C ALA A 137 -18.15 13.17 -5.21
N GLY A 138 -18.98 12.59 -4.36
CA GLY A 138 -19.93 11.53 -4.73
C GLY A 138 -19.36 10.13 -4.80
N ALA A 139 -18.06 9.93 -4.52
CA ALA A 139 -17.50 8.59 -4.35
C ALA A 139 -18.11 7.94 -3.09
N THR A 140 -18.41 6.66 -3.19
CA THR A 140 -18.93 5.86 -2.10
C THR A 140 -18.13 4.59 -1.96
N ARG A 141 -18.23 3.95 -0.78
CA ARG A 141 -17.67 2.63 -0.54
C ARG A 141 -18.44 1.57 -1.34
N ALA A 142 -18.25 1.54 -2.66
CA ALA A 142 -18.89 0.61 -3.58
C ALA A 142 -17.99 0.28 -4.78
N GLY A 143 -18.17 -0.89 -5.38
CA GLY A 143 -17.41 -1.32 -6.54
C GLY A 143 -15.90 -1.31 -6.30
N GLU A 144 -15.14 -0.64 -7.15
CA GLU A 144 -13.67 -0.57 -7.07
C GLU A 144 -13.13 0.13 -5.81
N LEU A 145 -13.99 0.89 -5.09
CA LEU A 145 -13.65 1.62 -3.86
C LEU A 145 -14.10 0.88 -2.59
N SER A 146 -14.54 -0.38 -2.68
CA SER A 146 -15.03 -1.18 -1.55
C SER A 146 -14.05 -2.29 -1.13
N GLY A 147 -12.75 -2.03 -1.17
CA GLY A 147 -11.73 -2.97 -0.69
C GLY A 147 -11.98 -3.42 0.76
N TYR A 148 -11.46 -4.59 1.19
CA TYR A 148 -11.67 -5.06 2.57
C TYR A 148 -11.15 -4.08 3.62
N ARG A 149 -10.01 -3.42 3.37
CA ARG A 149 -9.47 -2.34 4.20
C ARG A 149 -10.43 -1.15 4.21
N GLY A 150 -10.69 -0.61 5.39
CA GLY A 150 -11.67 0.47 5.60
C GLY A 150 -13.14 -0.02 5.73
N GLY A 151 -13.39 -1.33 5.75
CA GLY A 151 -14.65 -1.94 6.16
C GLY A 151 -14.67 -2.33 7.63
N SER A 152 -15.68 -3.14 8.02
CA SER A 152 -15.71 -3.82 9.32
C SER A 152 -14.64 -4.91 9.39
N LEU A 153 -14.11 -5.16 10.60
CA LEU A 153 -13.18 -6.26 10.87
C LEU A 153 -13.90 -7.63 10.87
N HIS A 154 -15.16 -7.66 11.28
CA HIS A 154 -15.91 -8.90 11.49
C HIS A 154 -15.94 -9.86 10.27
N PRO A 155 -16.14 -9.40 9.03
CA PRO A 155 -16.10 -10.29 7.87
C PRO A 155 -14.74 -10.95 7.63
N CYS A 156 -13.67 -10.43 8.23
CA CYS A 156 -12.32 -10.97 8.09
C CYS A 156 -11.99 -12.04 9.14
N ASP A 157 -12.84 -12.24 10.16
CA ASP A 157 -12.49 -13.03 11.35
C ASP A 157 -12.14 -14.50 11.04
N GLU A 158 -12.91 -15.18 10.19
CA GLU A 158 -12.62 -16.56 9.81
C GLU A 158 -11.28 -16.67 9.07
N TRP A 159 -11.05 -15.77 8.11
CA TRP A 159 -9.80 -15.71 7.35
C TRP A 159 -8.60 -15.45 8.26
N ILE A 160 -8.70 -14.46 9.16
CA ILE A 160 -7.59 -14.09 10.04
C ILE A 160 -7.33 -15.15 11.10
N SER A 161 -8.35 -15.80 11.63
CA SER A 161 -8.17 -16.95 12.53
C SER A 161 -7.36 -18.06 11.85
N GLY A 162 -7.68 -18.40 10.60
CA GLY A 162 -6.90 -19.36 9.81
C GLY A 162 -5.45 -18.90 9.56
N ALA A 163 -5.25 -17.61 9.27
CA ALA A 163 -3.90 -17.06 9.07
C ALA A 163 -3.07 -17.05 10.36
N LEU A 164 -3.68 -16.82 11.52
CA LEU A 164 -3.02 -16.93 12.84
C LEU A 164 -2.66 -18.38 13.16
N ASP A 165 -3.49 -19.36 12.75
CA ASP A 165 -3.15 -20.77 12.88
C ASP A 165 -1.95 -21.15 11.99
N ASP A 166 -1.85 -20.58 10.79
CA ASP A 166 -0.64 -20.72 9.96
C ASP A 166 0.59 -20.09 10.64
N CYS A 167 0.45 -18.91 11.22
CA CYS A 167 1.51 -18.28 12.01
C CYS A 167 1.96 -19.15 13.19
N ARG A 168 1.04 -19.82 13.91
CA ARG A 168 1.38 -20.77 14.98
C ARG A 168 2.25 -21.92 14.48
N ARG A 169 1.97 -22.40 13.27
CA ARG A 169 2.74 -23.51 12.69
C ARG A 169 4.11 -23.10 12.17
N THR A 170 4.28 -21.83 11.80
CA THR A 170 5.45 -21.39 11.03
C THR A 170 6.40 -20.44 11.76
N ILE A 171 5.89 -19.63 12.70
CA ILE A 171 6.67 -18.56 13.36
C ILE A 171 6.43 -18.43 14.87
N SER A 172 5.84 -19.42 15.52
CA SER A 172 5.55 -19.36 16.97
C SER A 172 6.80 -19.32 17.87
N ASP A 173 7.96 -19.68 17.35
CA ASP A 173 9.25 -19.53 18.02
C ASP A 173 9.81 -18.09 17.97
N GLU A 174 9.24 -17.24 17.11
CA GLU A 174 9.68 -15.85 16.92
C GLU A 174 8.69 -14.81 17.43
N VAL A 175 7.40 -15.14 17.47
CA VAL A 175 6.30 -14.20 17.74
C VAL A 175 5.27 -14.85 18.66
N ASP A 176 4.85 -14.15 19.72
CA ASP A 176 3.71 -14.56 20.57
C ASP A 176 2.40 -14.47 19.79
N VAL A 177 2.03 -15.55 19.11
CA VAL A 177 0.82 -15.62 18.29
C VAL A 177 -0.45 -15.59 19.15
N ASP A 178 -0.39 -16.06 20.41
CA ASP A 178 -1.52 -16.01 21.33
C ASP A 178 -1.81 -14.56 21.77
N LEU A 179 -0.76 -13.75 21.94
CA LEU A 179 -0.94 -12.30 22.14
C LEU A 179 -1.55 -11.65 20.91
N LEU A 180 -1.07 -11.97 19.70
CA LEU A 180 -1.65 -11.43 18.47
C LEU A 180 -3.14 -11.77 18.34
N GLU A 181 -3.54 -12.99 18.69
CA GLU A 181 -4.95 -13.38 18.70
C GLU A 181 -5.77 -12.58 19.73
N ARG A 182 -5.25 -12.40 20.96
CA ARG A 182 -5.92 -11.54 21.96
C ARG A 182 -6.09 -10.10 21.44
N LEU A 183 -5.07 -9.54 20.79
CA LEU A 183 -5.13 -8.19 20.22
C LEU A 183 -6.09 -8.10 19.02
N TRP A 184 -6.17 -9.15 18.21
CA TRP A 184 -7.18 -9.26 17.16
C TRP A 184 -8.60 -9.25 17.74
N ARG A 185 -8.85 -10.09 18.78
CA ARG A 185 -10.15 -10.14 19.47
C ARG A 185 -10.49 -8.82 20.17
N ASP A 186 -9.50 -8.13 20.75
CA ASP A 186 -9.70 -6.78 21.30
C ASP A 186 -10.19 -5.80 20.23
N GLY A 187 -9.56 -5.79 19.04
CA GLY A 187 -10.01 -4.94 17.92
C GLY A 187 -11.42 -5.27 17.44
N LEU A 188 -11.77 -6.57 17.34
CA LEU A 188 -13.12 -7.03 16.98
C LEU A 188 -14.19 -6.62 18.01
N ALA A 189 -13.84 -6.58 19.29
CA ALA A 189 -14.76 -6.23 20.37
C ALA A 189 -15.04 -4.71 20.44
N ARG A 190 -14.26 -3.88 19.74
CA ARG A 190 -14.50 -2.43 19.72
C ARG A 190 -15.73 -2.09 18.91
N PRO A 191 -16.47 -1.04 19.29
CA PRO A 191 -17.56 -0.53 18.47
C PRO A 191 -17.13 -0.23 17.04
N GLU A 192 -18.05 -0.36 16.10
CA GLU A 192 -17.81 0.12 14.72
C GLU A 192 -17.41 1.60 14.76
N PRO A 193 -16.47 2.03 13.86
CA PRO A 193 -16.00 3.41 13.86
C PRO A 193 -17.14 4.40 13.67
N PRO A 194 -17.26 5.40 14.54
CA PRO A 194 -18.21 6.50 14.32
C PRO A 194 -17.70 7.42 13.20
N GLY A 195 -18.61 8.05 12.49
CA GLY A 195 -18.26 9.10 11.54
C GLY A 195 -18.34 8.70 10.06
N PRO A 196 -18.11 9.67 9.19
CA PRO A 196 -18.20 9.45 7.74
C PRO A 196 -17.02 8.62 7.23
N HIS A 197 -17.24 7.98 6.09
CA HIS A 197 -16.15 7.40 5.31
C HIS A 197 -15.25 8.51 4.75
N VAL A 198 -13.97 8.17 4.57
CA VAL A 198 -12.93 9.04 4.01
C VAL A 198 -12.18 8.33 2.87
N TRP A 199 -11.38 9.08 2.13
CA TRP A 199 -10.41 8.49 1.21
C TRP A 199 -9.29 7.82 2.00
N LEU A 200 -8.93 6.60 1.61
CA LEU A 200 -7.84 5.83 2.19
C LEU A 200 -6.86 5.41 1.10
N HIS A 201 -5.58 5.57 1.37
CA HIS A 201 -4.51 4.96 0.58
C HIS A 201 -4.51 3.43 0.77
N SER A 202 -4.73 3.00 2.00
CA SER A 202 -4.83 1.62 2.46
C SER A 202 -3.53 0.80 2.44
N ASP A 203 -2.38 1.37 2.07
CA ASP A 203 -1.09 0.67 2.04
C ASP A 203 0.11 1.61 2.25
N LEU A 204 0.07 2.45 3.31
CA LEU A 204 1.12 3.43 3.64
C LEU A 204 2.37 2.78 4.26
N LYS A 205 2.85 1.67 3.67
CA LYS A 205 4.09 1.01 4.11
C LYS A 205 5.35 1.81 3.69
N PRO A 206 6.51 1.60 4.34
CA PRO A 206 7.75 2.35 4.08
C PRO A 206 8.15 2.42 2.61
N THR A 207 7.97 1.33 1.84
CA THR A 207 8.29 1.28 0.41
C THR A 207 7.36 2.12 -0.48
N ASN A 208 6.23 2.58 0.05
CA ASN A 208 5.27 3.46 -0.63
C ASN A 208 5.42 4.93 -0.21
N LEU A 209 6.39 5.22 0.66
CA LEU A 209 6.71 6.56 1.14
C LEU A 209 8.08 6.97 0.59
N LEU A 210 8.13 8.08 -0.13
CA LEU A 210 9.38 8.64 -0.61
C LEU A 210 9.81 9.80 0.27
N VAL A 211 11.09 9.81 0.63
CA VAL A 211 11.71 10.88 1.40
C VAL A 211 12.71 11.64 0.56
N ARG A 212 12.89 12.91 0.90
CA ARG A 212 13.95 13.78 0.40
C ARG A 212 14.48 14.58 1.56
N GLU A 213 15.81 14.61 1.71
CA GLU A 213 16.47 15.28 2.84
C GLU A 213 15.93 14.82 4.21
N GLY A 214 15.59 13.52 4.33
CA GLY A 214 15.10 12.90 5.56
C GLY A 214 13.64 13.21 5.92
N ARG A 215 12.89 13.96 5.09
CA ARG A 215 11.49 14.34 5.30
C ARG A 215 10.58 13.64 4.28
N LEU A 216 9.33 13.38 4.64
CA LEU A 216 8.34 12.86 3.70
C LEU A 216 8.19 13.81 2.51
N HIS A 217 8.44 13.29 1.32
CA HIS A 217 8.34 14.05 0.09
C HIS A 217 7.12 13.65 -0.74
N ALA A 218 6.87 12.34 -0.90
CA ALA A 218 5.78 11.85 -1.74
C ALA A 218 5.19 10.55 -1.19
N VAL A 219 3.95 10.27 -1.59
CA VAL A 219 3.27 8.99 -1.35
C VAL A 219 2.96 8.36 -2.69
N ILE A 220 3.35 7.09 -2.87
CA ILE A 220 3.21 6.36 -4.14
C ILE A 220 2.38 5.08 -3.95
N ASP A 221 2.00 4.45 -5.06
CA ASP A 221 1.27 3.19 -5.11
C ASP A 221 -0.15 3.24 -4.48
N PHE A 222 -1.03 3.97 -5.13
CA PHE A 222 -2.45 4.09 -4.78
C PHE A 222 -3.31 2.91 -5.27
N GLY A 223 -2.71 1.78 -5.61
CA GLY A 223 -3.44 0.56 -6.00
C GLY A 223 -4.45 0.10 -4.94
N GLY A 224 -4.18 0.37 -3.66
CA GLY A 224 -5.06 0.14 -2.53
C GLY A 224 -6.17 1.17 -2.32
N LEU A 225 -6.18 2.30 -3.07
CA LEU A 225 -7.13 3.40 -2.87
C LEU A 225 -8.56 2.91 -2.66
N THR A 226 -9.19 3.36 -1.59
CA THR A 226 -10.58 2.98 -1.25
C THR A 226 -11.27 4.11 -0.50
N VAL A 227 -12.57 3.94 -0.27
CA VAL A 227 -13.40 4.79 0.60
C VAL A 227 -13.84 3.94 1.78
N GLY A 228 -13.67 4.41 3.00
CA GLY A 228 -14.03 3.62 4.18
C GLY A 228 -13.73 4.31 5.50
N HIS A 229 -13.79 3.54 6.57
CA HIS A 229 -13.39 3.97 7.89
C HIS A 229 -11.87 4.13 8.00
N PRO A 230 -11.35 5.14 8.70
CA PRO A 230 -9.94 5.50 8.70
C PRO A 230 -9.02 4.48 9.41
N ASP A 231 -9.55 3.58 10.21
CA ASP A 231 -8.76 2.69 11.08
C ASP A 231 -7.68 1.90 10.31
N ALA A 232 -8.04 1.37 9.13
CA ALA A 232 -7.11 0.58 8.33
C ALA A 232 -5.92 1.39 7.80
N GLU A 233 -6.07 2.71 7.68
CA GLU A 233 -5.01 3.61 7.21
C GLU A 233 -3.83 3.68 8.18
N HIS A 234 -4.09 3.47 9.47
CA HIS A 234 -3.07 3.54 10.51
C HIS A 234 -2.25 2.24 10.64
N ALA A 235 -2.72 1.14 10.05
CA ALA A 235 -2.10 -0.19 10.18
C ALA A 235 -0.62 -0.25 9.76
N PRO A 236 -0.16 0.40 8.67
CA PRO A 236 1.25 0.35 8.28
C PRO A 236 2.21 1.07 9.21
N THR A 237 1.72 1.81 10.21
CA THR A 237 2.61 2.49 11.19
C THR A 237 3.40 1.51 12.05
N TRP A 238 2.98 0.25 12.16
CA TRP A 238 3.76 -0.81 12.81
C TRP A 238 4.97 -1.29 11.98
N ASP A 239 5.11 -0.84 10.74
CA ASP A 239 6.34 -0.99 9.96
C ASP A 239 7.37 0.11 10.27
N LEU A 240 6.97 1.16 10.97
CA LEU A 240 7.83 2.27 11.38
C LEU A 240 8.36 2.06 12.79
N PRO A 241 9.54 2.62 13.13
CA PRO A 241 10.04 2.61 14.50
C PRO A 241 9.06 3.25 15.49
N PRO A 242 9.11 2.86 16.79
CA PRO A 242 8.19 3.35 17.83
C PRO A 242 8.08 4.87 17.89
N GLY A 243 9.20 5.59 17.74
CA GLY A 243 9.20 7.07 17.76
C GLY A 243 8.40 7.70 16.63
N ALA A 244 8.46 7.13 15.42
CA ALA A 244 7.65 7.59 14.29
C ALA A 244 6.17 7.27 14.50
N ARG A 245 5.86 6.05 14.95
CA ARG A 245 4.49 5.61 15.24
C ARG A 245 3.83 6.44 16.34
N HIS A 246 4.56 6.75 17.41
CA HIS A 246 4.07 7.61 18.49
C HIS A 246 3.77 9.02 17.98
N ALA A 247 4.72 9.66 17.30
CA ALA A 247 4.54 11.00 16.75
C ALA A 247 3.38 11.07 15.74
N TYR A 248 3.20 10.04 14.92
CA TYR A 248 2.08 9.91 14.00
C TYR A 248 0.73 9.86 14.75
N ARG A 249 0.62 8.97 15.75
CA ARG A 249 -0.60 8.81 16.55
C ARG A 249 -0.97 10.10 17.28
N GLU A 250 0.01 10.73 17.93
CA GLU A 250 -0.16 11.98 18.66
C GLU A 250 -0.60 13.11 17.71
N ALA A 251 0.09 13.30 16.59
CA ALA A 251 -0.22 14.34 15.62
C ALA A 251 -1.63 14.23 15.03
N LEU A 252 -2.14 13.01 14.81
CA LEU A 252 -3.51 12.79 14.34
C LEU A 252 -4.56 12.86 15.46
N GLY A 253 -4.15 12.69 16.72
CA GLY A 253 -5.07 12.58 17.85
C GLY A 253 -5.90 11.30 17.83
N VAL A 254 -5.29 10.17 17.39
CA VAL A 254 -6.00 8.89 17.28
C VAL A 254 -6.27 8.30 18.66
N ASP A 255 -7.56 8.10 18.98
CA ASP A 255 -8.02 7.53 20.25
C ASP A 255 -7.68 6.04 20.39
N ASP A 256 -7.83 5.51 21.60
CA ASP A 256 -7.46 4.14 21.93
C ASP A 256 -8.33 3.09 21.21
N GLU A 257 -9.60 3.38 20.96
CA GLU A 257 -10.51 2.45 20.26
C GLU A 257 -10.13 2.35 18.78
N THR A 258 -9.91 3.49 18.12
CA THR A 258 -9.42 3.56 16.74
C THR A 258 -8.07 2.90 16.61
N TRP A 259 -7.17 3.12 17.59
CA TRP A 259 -5.84 2.50 17.60
C TRP A 259 -5.89 0.98 17.77
N ALA A 260 -6.80 0.47 18.62
CA ALA A 260 -7.01 -0.97 18.77
C ALA A 260 -7.51 -1.62 17.47
N ARG A 261 -8.46 -0.99 16.76
CA ARG A 261 -8.92 -1.46 15.44
C ARG A 261 -7.82 -1.37 14.39
N ALA A 262 -7.03 -0.29 14.38
CA ALA A 262 -5.87 -0.12 13.50
C ALA A 262 -4.83 -1.24 13.70
N ARG A 263 -4.54 -1.59 14.96
CA ARG A 263 -3.65 -2.70 15.30
C ARG A 263 -4.21 -4.04 14.81
N ALA A 264 -5.50 -4.27 14.94
CA ALA A 264 -6.14 -5.45 14.37
C ALA A 264 -5.99 -5.49 12.84
N TRP A 265 -6.14 -4.38 12.12
CA TRP A 265 -5.84 -4.30 10.69
C TRP A 265 -4.37 -4.59 10.37
N ALA A 266 -3.43 -4.15 11.22
CA ALA A 266 -2.01 -4.46 11.07
C ALA A 266 -1.73 -5.97 11.22
N ILE A 267 -2.38 -6.63 12.21
CA ILE A 267 -2.33 -8.08 12.39
C ILE A 267 -2.91 -8.78 11.16
N ALA A 268 -4.09 -8.36 10.70
CA ALA A 268 -4.75 -8.96 9.53
C ALA A 268 -3.86 -8.92 8.28
N ALA A 269 -3.28 -7.76 7.98
CA ALA A 269 -2.41 -7.60 6.81
C ALA A 269 -1.15 -8.46 6.92
N ALA A 270 -0.53 -8.52 8.11
CA ALA A 270 0.73 -9.24 8.29
C ALA A 270 0.53 -10.76 8.42
N ALA A 271 -0.43 -11.23 9.22
CA ALA A 271 -0.73 -12.66 9.33
C ALA A 271 -1.22 -13.23 7.99
N GLY A 272 -2.10 -12.52 7.29
CA GLY A 272 -2.53 -12.89 5.95
C GLY A 272 -1.38 -12.94 4.95
N GLY A 273 -0.42 -12.00 5.06
CA GLY A 273 0.79 -12.00 4.25
C GLY A 273 1.71 -13.19 4.52
N VAL A 274 1.92 -13.54 5.79
CA VAL A 274 2.68 -14.75 6.17
C VAL A 274 2.00 -15.99 5.60
N SER A 275 0.69 -16.17 5.83
CA SER A 275 -0.06 -17.34 5.38
C SER A 275 -0.02 -17.50 3.85
N TYR A 276 -0.29 -16.43 3.10
CA TYR A 276 -0.41 -16.50 1.65
C TYR A 276 0.92 -16.64 0.91
N TYR A 277 1.96 -15.89 1.37
CA TYR A 277 3.22 -15.76 0.63
C TYR A 277 4.37 -16.62 1.19
N TRP A 278 4.13 -17.48 2.17
CA TRP A 278 5.15 -18.27 2.87
C TRP A 278 6.16 -18.94 1.94
N HIS A 279 5.67 -19.53 0.84
CA HIS A 279 6.51 -20.28 -0.11
C HIS A 279 6.91 -19.49 -1.36
N THR A 280 6.26 -18.36 -1.63
CA THR A 280 6.37 -17.68 -2.93
C THR A 280 7.11 -16.35 -2.87
N PHE A 281 7.08 -15.65 -1.72
CA PHE A 281 7.70 -14.33 -1.59
C PHE A 281 8.39 -14.10 -0.24
N PRO A 282 9.59 -14.70 -0.02
CA PRO A 282 10.27 -14.67 1.28
C PRO A 282 10.56 -13.25 1.82
N THR A 283 10.88 -12.30 0.93
CA THR A 283 11.15 -10.91 1.32
C THR A 283 9.91 -10.27 1.95
N PHE A 284 8.75 -10.41 1.34
CA PHE A 284 7.51 -9.87 1.88
C PHE A 284 7.07 -10.59 3.17
N VAL A 285 7.30 -11.89 3.26
CA VAL A 285 7.09 -12.65 4.52
C VAL A 285 7.97 -12.10 5.64
N ALA A 286 9.23 -11.74 5.35
CA ALA A 286 10.11 -11.13 6.35
C ALA A 286 9.60 -9.76 6.84
N GLU A 287 9.04 -8.94 5.95
CA GLU A 287 8.37 -7.67 6.31
C GLU A 287 7.15 -7.93 7.20
N CYS A 288 6.30 -8.88 6.84
CA CYS A 288 5.12 -9.26 7.64
C CYS A 288 5.53 -9.74 9.05
N ARG A 289 6.56 -10.60 9.15
CA ARG A 289 7.10 -11.06 10.44
C ARG A 289 7.66 -9.91 11.27
N ALA A 290 8.34 -8.95 10.66
CA ALA A 290 8.84 -7.76 11.35
C ALA A 290 7.69 -6.91 11.91
N ARG A 291 6.62 -6.73 11.16
CA ARG A 291 5.39 -6.04 11.63
C ARG A 291 4.75 -6.78 12.81
N LEU A 292 4.60 -8.11 12.75
CA LEU A 292 4.04 -8.88 13.86
C LEU A 292 4.88 -8.75 15.14
N ARG A 293 6.22 -8.81 15.02
CA ARG A 293 7.13 -8.55 16.16
C ARG A 293 6.97 -7.12 16.69
N SER A 294 6.83 -6.13 15.83
CA SER A 294 6.61 -4.74 16.22
C SER A 294 5.29 -4.56 16.98
N ILE A 295 4.23 -5.29 16.59
CA ILE A 295 2.94 -5.26 17.28
C ILE A 295 3.05 -5.88 18.66
N VAL A 296 3.71 -7.01 18.80
CA VAL A 296 3.93 -7.68 20.11
C VAL A 296 4.73 -6.77 21.03
N ALA A 297 5.84 -6.20 20.54
CA ALA A 297 6.68 -5.28 21.32
C ALA A 297 6.00 -3.96 21.71
N ASP A 298 4.95 -3.55 21.01
CA ASP A 298 4.16 -2.35 21.31
C ASP A 298 3.05 -2.61 22.35
N ALA A 299 2.75 -3.88 22.62
CA ALA A 299 1.71 -4.31 23.55
C ALA A 299 2.24 -4.65 24.97
N ASP A 300 3.56 -4.90 25.08
CA ASP A 300 4.26 -5.13 26.36
C ASP A 300 4.53 -3.78 27.06
#